data_7873886445cae61992f886b81501b0f8
#
_entry.id   7873886445cae61992f886b81501b0f8
#
_cell.length_a   1.000
_cell.length_b   1.000
_cell.length_c   1.000
_cell.angle_alpha   90.00
_cell.angle_beta   90.00
_cell.angle_gamma   90.00
#
_symmetry.space_group_name_H-M   'P 1'
#
loop_
_entity.id
_entity.type
_entity.pdbx_description
1 polymer ?
#
loop_
_entity_poly.entity_id
_entity_poly.type
_entity_poly.pdbx_seq_one_letter_code
_entity_poly.pdbx_strand_id
1 'polypeptide(L)'
;MIASRTLALLLMSLFNVGIAIAEDPPPDQIAAAQMMDDLMHGRGTVGGPFTLADPTGRKRSDSEFRGKLMIVYFGYTFCPDVCPADLMAITQALAELGPAARDIQPIFITVDPERDTKVLGEYVAAFHKSFIGLTGTPEEIRKVANAYKAFYAKVPGVGKGEYEIDHTGVIYLMGRDGEYLGFMPPQTGPERLTEILRQYLAK
;
A
#
# COMPACT_ATOMS: atom_id res chain seq x y z
N MET A 1 -75.21 43.35 -14.49
CA MET A 1 -73.78 43.50 -14.53
C MET A 1 -73.18 42.72 -13.37
N ILE A 2 -72.74 41.52 -13.64
CA ILE A 2 -72.21 40.61 -12.59
C ILE A 2 -70.72 40.48 -12.84
N ALA A 3 -69.90 40.97 -11.92
CA ALA A 3 -68.45 40.89 -11.95
C ALA A 3 -67.99 39.57 -11.33
N SER A 4 -67.43 38.71 -12.17
CA SER A 4 -66.81 37.44 -11.73
C SER A 4 -65.41 37.72 -11.18
N ARG A 5 -65.18 37.38 -9.91
CA ARG A 5 -63.88 37.40 -9.27
C ARG A 5 -63.22 36.03 -9.34
N THR A 6 -62.27 35.88 -10.21
CA THR A 6 -61.43 34.67 -10.30
C THR A 6 -60.40 34.71 -9.20
N LEU A 7 -60.46 33.75 -8.26
CA LEU A 7 -59.48 33.52 -7.18
C LEU A 7 -58.37 32.62 -7.70
N ALA A 8 -57.18 33.17 -7.89
CA ALA A 8 -56.00 32.39 -8.26
C ALA A 8 -55.41 31.73 -7.02
N LEU A 9 -55.51 30.40 -6.93
CA LEU A 9 -54.79 29.61 -5.93
C LEU A 9 -53.30 29.46 -6.33
N LEU A 10 -52.40 30.11 -5.60
CA LEU A 10 -50.96 29.94 -5.70
C LEU A 10 -50.60 28.65 -4.95
N LEU A 11 -50.29 27.57 -5.68
CA LEU A 11 -49.72 26.35 -5.11
C LEU A 11 -48.25 26.61 -4.83
N MET A 12 -47.92 26.81 -3.56
CA MET A 12 -46.54 26.89 -3.06
C MET A 12 -46.01 25.47 -2.88
N SER A 13 -45.25 24.95 -3.86
CA SER A 13 -44.54 23.69 -3.74
C SER A 13 -43.38 23.85 -2.79
N LEU A 14 -43.53 23.29 -1.60
CA LEU A 14 -42.44 23.15 -0.62
C LEU A 14 -41.43 22.13 -1.18
N PHE A 15 -40.30 22.62 -1.69
CA PHE A 15 -39.12 21.80 -1.95
C PHE A 15 -38.55 21.34 -0.60
N ASN A 16 -38.82 20.09 -0.22
CA ASN A 16 -38.08 19.44 0.86
C ASN A 16 -36.66 19.17 0.37
N VAL A 17 -35.74 20.03 0.68
CA VAL A 17 -34.31 19.77 0.57
C VAL A 17 -33.96 18.80 1.70
N GLY A 18 -33.95 17.50 1.39
CA GLY A 18 -33.43 16.49 2.30
C GLY A 18 -31.94 16.76 2.54
N ILE A 19 -31.58 17.15 3.75
CA ILE A 19 -30.18 17.18 4.18
C ILE A 19 -29.74 15.72 4.23
N ALA A 20 -28.93 15.29 3.26
CA ALA A 20 -28.24 14.01 3.34
C ALA A 20 -27.24 14.12 4.51
N ILE A 21 -27.56 13.44 5.61
CA ILE A 21 -26.60 13.23 6.68
C ILE A 21 -25.56 12.26 6.11
N ALA A 22 -24.32 12.72 5.94
CA ALA A 22 -23.21 11.85 5.60
C ALA A 22 -23.07 10.83 6.75
N GLU A 23 -23.17 9.54 6.44
CA GLU A 23 -22.85 8.48 7.40
C GLU A 23 -21.37 8.61 7.80
N ASP A 24 -21.08 8.41 9.08
CA ASP A 24 -19.70 8.36 9.55
C ASP A 24 -18.93 7.23 8.82
N PRO A 25 -17.68 7.48 8.44
CA PRO A 25 -16.91 6.46 7.73
C PRO A 25 -16.71 5.22 8.63
N PRO A 26 -16.65 4.01 8.03
CA PRO A 26 -16.41 2.78 8.77
C PRO A 26 -15.10 2.84 9.59
N PRO A 27 -15.03 2.12 10.73
CA PRO A 27 -13.86 2.16 11.63
C PRO A 27 -12.53 1.81 10.96
N ASP A 28 -12.54 0.94 9.96
CA ASP A 28 -11.37 0.56 9.16
C ASP A 28 -10.88 1.71 8.26
N GLN A 29 -11.77 2.49 7.68
CA GLN A 29 -11.42 3.69 6.92
C GLN A 29 -10.86 4.79 7.82
N ILE A 30 -11.39 4.95 9.03
CA ILE A 30 -10.84 5.89 10.02
C ILE A 30 -9.42 5.45 10.40
N ALA A 31 -9.20 4.16 10.64
CA ALA A 31 -7.89 3.62 10.98
C ALA A 31 -6.88 3.81 9.82
N ALA A 32 -7.30 3.55 8.59
CA ALA A 32 -6.48 3.77 7.39
C ALA A 32 -6.08 5.25 7.23
N ALA A 33 -7.04 6.15 7.38
CA ALA A 33 -6.79 7.60 7.30
C ALA A 33 -5.83 8.07 8.40
N GLN A 34 -5.96 7.56 9.62
CA GLN A 34 -5.07 7.87 10.73
C GLN A 34 -3.65 7.35 10.48
N MET A 35 -3.50 6.11 9.99
CA MET A 35 -2.19 5.55 9.64
C MET A 35 -1.50 6.36 8.54
N MET A 36 -2.25 6.76 7.50
CA MET A 36 -1.72 7.61 6.43
C MET A 36 -1.33 8.99 6.95
N ASP A 37 -2.14 9.60 7.80
CA ASP A 37 -1.85 10.89 8.41
C ASP A 37 -0.61 10.84 9.31
N ASP A 38 -0.44 9.77 10.09
CA ASP A 38 0.78 9.52 10.87
C ASP A 38 2.01 9.38 9.98
N LEU A 39 1.88 8.64 8.87
CA LEU A 39 2.95 8.45 7.89
C LEU A 39 3.36 9.76 7.23
N MET A 40 2.38 10.55 6.77
CA MET A 40 2.59 11.84 6.08
C MET A 40 3.26 12.89 6.98
N HIS A 41 2.96 12.85 8.26
CA HIS A 41 3.48 13.84 9.22
C HIS A 41 4.64 13.31 10.07
N GLY A 42 5.14 12.12 9.78
CA GLY A 42 6.24 11.49 10.52
C GLY A 42 5.91 11.26 11.99
N ARG A 43 4.62 11.08 12.32
CA ARG A 43 4.20 10.83 13.69
C ARG A 43 4.45 9.39 14.10
N GLY A 44 5.14 9.21 15.21
CA GLY A 44 5.54 7.90 15.73
C GLY A 44 6.65 7.24 14.90
N THR A 45 7.02 6.05 15.30
CA THR A 45 8.04 5.25 14.61
C THR A 45 7.40 4.53 13.43
N VAL A 46 8.03 4.61 12.26
CA VAL A 46 7.67 3.84 11.07
C VAL A 46 8.72 2.78 10.83
N GLY A 47 8.29 1.53 10.58
CA GLY A 47 9.19 0.39 10.45
C GLY A 47 9.56 -0.21 11.81
N GLY A 48 10.49 -1.16 11.79
CA GLY A 48 10.95 -1.89 12.96
C GLY A 48 11.42 -3.29 12.59
N PRO A 49 12.00 -4.01 13.56
CA PRO A 49 12.49 -5.36 13.31
C PRO A 49 11.35 -6.31 12.96
N PHE A 50 11.61 -7.16 11.98
CA PHE A 50 10.70 -8.25 11.62
C PHE A 50 11.48 -9.55 11.41
N THR A 51 10.76 -10.66 11.52
CA THR A 51 11.21 -11.98 11.09
C THR A 51 10.02 -12.67 10.43
N LEU A 52 10.10 -12.85 9.12
CA LEU A 52 9.07 -13.46 8.28
C LEU A 52 9.67 -14.66 7.54
N ALA A 53 8.86 -15.45 6.86
CA ALA A 53 9.32 -16.56 6.04
C ALA A 53 9.43 -16.14 4.58
N ASP A 54 10.45 -16.62 3.88
CA ASP A 54 10.46 -16.60 2.42
C ASP A 54 9.63 -17.78 1.84
N PRO A 55 9.38 -17.84 0.53
CA PRO A 55 8.58 -18.92 -0.08
C PRO A 55 9.14 -20.34 0.11
N THR A 56 10.40 -20.48 0.51
CA THR A 56 11.00 -21.77 0.85
C THR A 56 10.78 -22.19 2.31
N GLY A 57 10.15 -21.31 3.11
CA GLY A 57 9.95 -21.50 4.55
C GLY A 57 11.14 -21.05 5.41
N ARG A 58 12.20 -20.52 4.80
CA ARG A 58 13.37 -20.00 5.55
C ARG A 58 12.97 -18.69 6.22
N LYS A 59 13.26 -18.57 7.50
CA LYS A 59 13.07 -17.31 8.23
C LYS A 59 14.11 -16.28 7.77
N ARG A 60 13.59 -15.08 7.48
CA ARG A 60 14.35 -13.91 7.02
C ARG A 60 14.08 -12.76 7.98
N SER A 61 15.13 -12.14 8.44
CA SER A 61 15.04 -10.98 9.35
C SER A 61 15.45 -9.70 8.61
N ASP A 62 14.87 -8.56 8.98
CA ASP A 62 15.28 -7.25 8.49
C ASP A 62 16.78 -7.00 8.67
N SER A 63 17.37 -7.54 9.75
CA SER A 63 18.80 -7.43 10.03
C SER A 63 19.71 -8.09 8.99
N GLU A 64 19.20 -9.06 8.20
CA GLU A 64 19.98 -9.68 7.11
C GLU A 64 20.26 -8.69 5.96
N PHE A 65 19.50 -7.62 5.88
CA PHE A 65 19.58 -6.64 4.81
C PHE A 65 20.36 -5.38 5.20
N ARG A 66 20.91 -5.33 6.41
CA ARG A 66 21.74 -4.20 6.85
C ARG A 66 22.91 -3.96 5.91
N GLY A 67 23.30 -2.69 5.77
CA GLY A 67 24.30 -2.25 4.80
C GLY A 67 23.75 -1.96 3.42
N LYS A 68 22.46 -2.30 3.14
CA LYS A 68 21.76 -1.95 1.91
C LYS A 68 20.59 -1.02 2.20
N LEU A 69 20.24 -0.18 1.22
CA LEU A 69 18.91 0.44 1.23
C LEU A 69 17.85 -0.64 1.05
N MET A 70 16.75 -0.61 1.82
CA MET A 70 15.63 -1.52 1.59
C MET A 70 14.46 -0.74 0.97
N ILE A 71 13.89 -1.30 -0.08
CA ILE A 71 12.58 -0.90 -0.60
C ILE A 71 11.58 -1.93 -0.08
N VAL A 72 10.64 -1.52 0.76
CA VAL A 72 9.63 -2.43 1.32
C VAL A 72 8.27 -2.06 0.74
N TYR A 73 7.59 -3.06 0.21
CA TYR A 73 6.26 -2.93 -0.39
C TYR A 73 5.31 -3.97 0.20
N PHE A 74 4.15 -3.52 0.67
CA PHE A 74 3.07 -4.39 1.13
C PHE A 74 2.05 -4.54 0.01
N GLY A 75 1.71 -5.77 -0.35
CA GLY A 75 0.79 -6.04 -1.44
C GLY A 75 0.31 -7.49 -1.45
N TYR A 76 -0.35 -7.91 -2.50
CA TYR A 76 -0.79 -9.29 -2.69
C TYR A 76 -0.70 -9.70 -4.17
N THR A 77 -0.51 -11.00 -4.43
CA THR A 77 -0.20 -11.47 -5.79
C THR A 77 -1.41 -11.42 -6.73
N PHE A 78 -2.62 -11.39 -6.19
CA PHE A 78 -3.88 -11.31 -6.95
C PHE A 78 -4.35 -9.86 -7.17
N CYS A 79 -3.54 -8.86 -6.83
CA CYS A 79 -3.84 -7.46 -7.10
C CYS A 79 -3.85 -7.21 -8.61
N PRO A 80 -4.96 -6.70 -9.18
CA PRO A 80 -5.08 -6.60 -10.64
C PRO A 80 -4.37 -5.38 -11.24
N ASP A 81 -3.95 -4.40 -10.43
CA ASP A 81 -3.54 -3.09 -10.95
C ASP A 81 -2.31 -2.51 -10.23
N VAL A 82 -2.48 -1.92 -9.05
CA VAL A 82 -1.44 -1.08 -8.41
C VAL A 82 -0.18 -1.85 -8.06
N CYS A 83 -0.28 -3.08 -7.51
CA CYS A 83 0.89 -3.85 -7.12
C CYS A 83 1.82 -4.18 -8.29
N PRO A 84 1.34 -4.76 -9.42
CA PRO A 84 2.22 -5.04 -10.54
C PRO A 84 2.78 -3.77 -11.18
N ALA A 85 2.04 -2.65 -11.19
CA ALA A 85 2.53 -1.38 -11.71
C ALA A 85 3.71 -0.86 -10.86
N ASP A 86 3.59 -0.86 -9.54
CA ASP A 86 4.65 -0.39 -8.64
C ASP A 86 5.88 -1.31 -8.67
N LEU A 87 5.69 -2.64 -8.69
CA LEU A 87 6.80 -3.59 -8.81
C LEU A 87 7.55 -3.43 -10.13
N MET A 88 6.83 -3.14 -11.22
CA MET A 88 7.44 -2.85 -12.52
C MET A 88 8.24 -1.54 -12.48
N ALA A 89 7.70 -0.48 -11.86
CA ALA A 89 8.42 0.78 -11.70
C ALA A 89 9.70 0.61 -10.86
N ILE A 90 9.65 -0.16 -9.76
CA ILE A 90 10.84 -0.51 -8.98
C ILE A 90 11.84 -1.28 -9.84
N THR A 91 11.40 -2.26 -10.63
CA THR A 91 12.25 -3.04 -11.54
C THR A 91 12.98 -2.16 -12.54
N GLN A 92 12.27 -1.23 -13.17
CA GLN A 92 12.85 -0.29 -14.12
C GLN A 92 13.85 0.64 -13.44
N ALA A 93 13.54 1.16 -12.26
CA ALA A 93 14.46 1.98 -11.49
C ALA A 93 15.77 1.21 -11.14
N LEU A 94 15.65 -0.07 -10.73
CA LEU A 94 16.82 -0.91 -10.48
C LEU A 94 17.67 -1.12 -11.75
N ALA A 95 17.01 -1.31 -12.90
CA ALA A 95 17.71 -1.44 -14.18
C ALA A 95 18.46 -0.15 -14.56
N GLU A 96 17.86 1.02 -14.39
CA GLU A 96 18.47 2.33 -14.64
C GLU A 96 19.63 2.67 -13.70
N LEU A 97 19.60 2.14 -12.47
CA LEU A 97 20.70 2.28 -11.51
C LEU A 97 21.89 1.40 -11.87
N GLY A 98 21.68 0.37 -12.68
CA GLY A 98 22.73 -0.53 -13.13
C GLY A 98 23.51 -1.17 -11.96
N PRO A 99 24.86 -1.11 -11.94
CA PRO A 99 25.65 -1.74 -10.89
C PRO A 99 25.35 -1.24 -9.46
N ALA A 100 24.85 -0.02 -9.30
CA ALA A 100 24.52 0.54 -7.99
C ALA A 100 23.27 -0.13 -7.37
N ALA A 101 22.42 -0.76 -8.16
CA ALA A 101 21.26 -1.50 -7.68
C ALA A 101 21.61 -2.67 -6.75
N ARG A 102 22.86 -3.18 -6.76
CA ARG A 102 23.33 -4.22 -5.82
C ARG A 102 23.27 -3.78 -4.36
N ASP A 103 23.31 -2.49 -4.11
CA ASP A 103 23.25 -1.89 -2.78
C ASP A 103 21.81 -1.59 -2.34
N ILE A 104 20.82 -2.08 -3.10
CA ILE A 104 19.39 -1.99 -2.80
C ILE A 104 18.82 -3.39 -2.65
N GLN A 105 17.99 -3.58 -1.62
CA GLN A 105 17.22 -4.80 -1.43
C GLN A 105 15.73 -4.50 -1.56
N PRO A 106 15.08 -4.87 -2.67
CA PRO A 106 13.63 -4.81 -2.77
C PRO A 106 13.01 -6.00 -2.03
N ILE A 107 11.99 -5.72 -1.23
CA ILE A 107 11.27 -6.67 -0.39
C ILE A 107 9.77 -6.49 -0.64
N PHE A 108 9.10 -7.56 -1.00
CA PHE A 108 7.66 -7.63 -1.09
C PHE A 108 7.11 -8.44 0.09
N ILE A 109 6.26 -7.84 0.90
CA ILE A 109 5.61 -8.50 2.04
C ILE A 109 4.15 -8.72 1.67
N THR A 110 3.73 -9.98 1.57
CA THR A 110 2.32 -10.26 1.27
C THR A 110 1.42 -9.92 2.44
N VAL A 111 0.30 -9.28 2.14
CA VAL A 111 -0.81 -9.05 3.08
C VAL A 111 -1.91 -10.11 2.95
N ASP A 112 -1.71 -11.10 2.05
CA ASP A 112 -2.61 -12.23 1.85
C ASP A 112 -1.87 -13.57 1.89
N PRO A 113 -1.32 -13.96 3.03
CA PRO A 113 -0.53 -15.18 3.13
C PRO A 113 -1.31 -16.45 2.79
N GLU A 114 -2.64 -16.41 2.89
CA GLU A 114 -3.50 -17.56 2.59
C GLU A 114 -3.46 -17.96 1.11
N ARG A 115 -3.54 -16.97 0.21
CA ARG A 115 -3.51 -17.20 -1.24
C ARG A 115 -2.10 -17.17 -1.81
N ASP A 116 -1.24 -16.30 -1.28
CA ASP A 116 0.02 -15.94 -1.90
C ASP A 116 1.17 -16.90 -1.62
N THR A 117 1.22 -17.55 -0.45
CA THR A 117 2.40 -18.30 0.00
C THR A 117 2.97 -19.26 -1.04
N LYS A 118 2.10 -19.91 -1.83
CA LYS A 118 2.52 -20.89 -2.84
C LYS A 118 3.06 -20.28 -4.13
N VAL A 119 2.61 -19.09 -4.48
CA VAL A 119 2.93 -18.42 -5.77
C VAL A 119 3.87 -17.24 -5.60
N LEU A 120 4.09 -16.77 -4.37
CA LEU A 120 4.86 -15.59 -4.05
C LEU A 120 6.27 -15.57 -4.66
N GLY A 121 6.96 -16.70 -4.62
CA GLY A 121 8.33 -16.81 -5.15
C GLY A 121 8.39 -16.57 -6.65
N GLU A 122 7.50 -17.20 -7.40
CA GLU A 122 7.40 -17.02 -8.85
C GLU A 122 6.94 -15.60 -9.20
N TYR A 123 5.96 -15.10 -8.45
CA TYR A 123 5.43 -13.76 -8.64
C TYR A 123 6.51 -12.69 -8.56
N VAL A 124 7.26 -12.63 -7.45
CA VAL A 124 8.28 -11.60 -7.28
C VAL A 124 9.46 -11.77 -8.24
N ALA A 125 9.84 -13.02 -8.56
CA ALA A 125 10.92 -13.33 -9.50
C ALA A 125 10.59 -12.89 -10.94
N ALA A 126 9.31 -12.86 -11.31
CA ALA A 126 8.85 -12.39 -12.62
C ALA A 126 9.15 -10.90 -12.85
N PHE A 127 9.24 -10.10 -11.79
CA PHE A 127 9.60 -8.68 -11.90
C PHE A 127 11.12 -8.48 -11.92
N HIS A 128 11.82 -8.94 -10.89
CA HIS A 128 13.28 -8.85 -10.87
C HIS A 128 13.88 -9.87 -9.89
N LYS A 129 15.00 -10.48 -10.27
CA LYS A 129 15.68 -11.54 -9.51
C LYS A 129 16.13 -11.16 -8.09
N SER A 130 16.29 -9.86 -7.81
CA SER A 130 16.67 -9.37 -6.47
C SER A 130 15.51 -9.21 -5.51
N PHE A 131 14.27 -9.27 -5.98
CA PHE A 131 13.13 -9.22 -5.07
C PHE A 131 13.13 -10.41 -4.12
N ILE A 132 12.84 -10.11 -2.86
CA ILE A 132 12.57 -11.11 -1.86
C ILE A 132 11.09 -11.00 -1.49
N GLY A 133 10.33 -12.07 -1.75
CA GLY A 133 8.97 -12.19 -1.27
C GLY A 133 8.98 -12.72 0.16
N LEU A 134 8.22 -12.09 1.05
CA LEU A 134 8.08 -12.52 2.43
C LEU A 134 6.63 -12.76 2.78
N THR A 135 6.41 -13.82 3.57
CA THR A 135 5.11 -14.28 4.06
C THR A 135 5.23 -14.68 5.53
N GLY A 136 4.11 -14.97 6.16
CA GLY A 136 4.07 -15.39 7.56
C GLY A 136 2.65 -15.77 7.95
N THR A 137 2.42 -15.98 9.24
CA THR A 137 1.06 -16.08 9.75
C THR A 137 0.33 -14.74 9.60
N PRO A 138 -1.01 -14.74 9.53
CA PRO A 138 -1.78 -13.49 9.49
C PRO A 138 -1.43 -12.53 10.64
N GLU A 139 -1.06 -13.07 11.80
CA GLU A 139 -0.66 -12.30 12.97
C GLU A 139 0.74 -11.68 12.80
N GLU A 140 1.71 -12.45 12.30
CA GLU A 140 3.06 -11.94 11.98
C GLU A 140 2.98 -10.81 10.95
N ILE A 141 2.19 -10.99 9.89
CA ILE A 141 1.97 -9.97 8.85
C ILE A 141 1.33 -8.71 9.44
N ARG A 142 0.26 -8.85 10.24
CA ARG A 142 -0.40 -7.72 10.87
C ARG A 142 0.54 -6.92 11.77
N LYS A 143 1.38 -7.62 12.55
CA LYS A 143 2.38 -6.98 13.40
C LYS A 143 3.35 -6.12 12.60
N VAL A 144 3.88 -6.65 11.50
CA VAL A 144 4.82 -5.93 10.63
C VAL A 144 4.12 -4.78 9.92
N ALA A 145 2.95 -5.01 9.34
CA ALA A 145 2.16 -3.96 8.68
C ALA A 145 1.87 -2.79 9.64
N ASN A 146 1.43 -3.06 10.86
CA ASN A 146 1.20 -2.02 11.86
C ASN A 146 2.47 -1.24 12.20
N ALA A 147 3.63 -1.89 12.31
CA ALA A 147 4.91 -1.22 12.54
C ALA A 147 5.27 -0.26 11.40
N TYR A 148 4.94 -0.62 10.17
CA TYR A 148 5.15 0.22 8.98
C TYR A 148 4.01 1.21 8.72
N LYS A 149 2.95 1.25 9.54
CA LYS A 149 1.74 2.03 9.28
C LYS A 149 1.07 1.65 7.95
N ALA A 150 1.21 0.40 7.56
CA ALA A 150 0.59 -0.16 6.36
C ALA A 150 -0.79 -0.74 6.73
N PHE A 151 -1.85 -0.09 6.27
CA PHE A 151 -3.21 -0.58 6.39
C PHE A 151 -3.49 -1.65 5.33
N TYR A 152 -4.29 -2.65 5.68
CA TYR A 152 -4.91 -3.56 4.71
C TYR A 152 -6.20 -4.16 5.29
N ALA A 153 -7.18 -4.40 4.41
CA ALA A 153 -8.47 -5.01 4.76
C ALA A 153 -9.02 -5.83 3.60
N LYS A 154 -9.63 -6.98 3.89
CA LYS A 154 -10.37 -7.76 2.89
C LYS A 154 -11.67 -7.04 2.55
N VAL A 155 -11.92 -6.83 1.27
CA VAL A 155 -13.16 -6.24 0.74
C VAL A 155 -13.83 -7.21 -0.23
N PRO A 156 -15.14 -7.14 -0.46
CA PRO A 156 -15.81 -8.01 -1.43
C PRO A 156 -15.20 -7.85 -2.83
N GLY A 157 -14.86 -8.97 -3.46
CA GLY A 157 -14.42 -9.01 -4.86
C GLY A 157 -15.57 -9.11 -5.85
N VAL A 158 -15.26 -9.12 -7.13
CA VAL A 158 -16.25 -9.11 -8.22
C VAL A 158 -17.00 -10.46 -8.35
N GLY A 159 -16.38 -11.58 -7.98
CA GLY A 159 -16.96 -12.93 -8.03
C GLY A 159 -17.65 -13.35 -6.72
N LYS A 160 -18.58 -14.32 -6.82
CA LYS A 160 -19.23 -14.86 -5.62
C LYS A 160 -18.23 -15.61 -4.75
N GLY A 161 -18.01 -15.12 -3.52
CA GLY A 161 -17.03 -15.71 -2.59
C GLY A 161 -15.58 -15.26 -2.83
N GLU A 162 -15.34 -14.38 -3.80
CA GLU A 162 -14.06 -13.74 -4.03
C GLU A 162 -13.90 -12.51 -3.14
N TYR A 163 -12.67 -12.17 -2.85
CA TYR A 163 -12.32 -10.94 -2.15
C TYR A 163 -11.10 -10.28 -2.77
N GLU A 164 -11.05 -8.99 -2.65
CA GLU A 164 -9.89 -8.15 -2.91
C GLU A 164 -9.32 -7.65 -1.58
N ILE A 165 -8.13 -7.05 -1.63
CA ILE A 165 -7.55 -6.43 -0.44
C ILE A 165 -7.31 -4.96 -0.75
N ASP A 166 -8.02 -4.11 -0.03
CA ASP A 166 -7.69 -2.71 0.06
C ASP A 166 -6.46 -2.56 0.95
N HIS A 167 -5.42 -1.90 0.46
CA HIS A 167 -4.17 -1.75 1.19
C HIS A 167 -3.45 -0.44 0.88
N THR A 168 -2.61 -0.01 1.81
CA THR A 168 -1.70 1.12 1.60
C THR A 168 -0.64 0.76 0.56
N GLY A 169 -0.78 1.30 -0.65
CA GLY A 169 0.10 1.00 -1.80
C GLY A 169 1.38 1.84 -1.83
N VAL A 170 1.91 2.31 -0.70
CA VAL A 170 3.14 3.12 -0.69
C VAL A 170 4.39 2.26 -0.75
N ILE A 171 5.44 2.82 -1.32
CA ILE A 171 6.77 2.22 -1.41
C ILE A 171 7.62 2.79 -0.29
N TYR A 172 7.93 2.00 0.74
CA TYR A 172 8.75 2.44 1.87
C TYR A 172 10.24 2.39 1.50
N LEU A 173 10.98 3.42 1.90
CA LEU A 173 12.45 3.45 1.80
C LEU A 173 13.05 3.41 3.20
N MET A 174 13.88 2.39 3.43
CA MET A 174 14.62 2.20 4.67
C MET A 174 16.11 2.32 4.42
N GLY A 175 16.81 2.92 5.35
CA GLY A 175 18.24 3.12 5.28
C GLY A 175 19.06 1.86 5.57
N ARG A 176 20.36 2.00 5.48
CA ARG A 176 21.32 0.89 5.64
C ARG A 176 21.31 0.28 7.05
N ASP A 177 20.97 1.08 8.04
CA ASP A 177 20.80 0.65 9.44
C ASP A 177 19.34 0.29 9.78
N GLY A 178 18.44 0.32 8.77
CA GLY A 178 17.03 -0.01 8.86
C GLY A 178 16.17 1.12 9.42
N GLU A 179 16.69 2.31 9.49
CA GLU A 179 15.96 3.52 9.82
C GLU A 179 14.99 3.90 8.68
N TYR A 180 13.85 4.46 9.05
CA TYR A 180 12.90 4.96 8.07
C TYR A 180 13.41 6.25 7.43
N LEU A 181 13.52 6.27 6.11
CA LEU A 181 13.96 7.43 5.33
C LEU A 181 12.80 8.20 4.69
N GLY A 182 11.69 7.52 4.44
CA GLY A 182 10.53 8.09 3.79
C GLY A 182 9.72 7.06 3.02
N PHE A 183 8.72 7.54 2.29
CA PHE A 183 7.96 6.70 1.35
C PHE A 183 7.76 7.42 0.02
N MET A 184 7.47 6.66 -1.01
CA MET A 184 6.99 7.16 -2.28
C MET A 184 5.51 6.75 -2.45
N PRO A 185 4.65 7.64 -2.96
CA PRO A 185 3.25 7.31 -3.25
C PRO A 185 3.11 6.15 -4.23
N PRO A 186 1.97 5.44 -4.23
CA PRO A 186 1.67 4.46 -5.27
C PRO A 186 1.77 5.10 -6.66
N GLN A 187 2.15 4.29 -7.64
CA GLN A 187 2.32 4.73 -9.03
C GLN A 187 3.39 5.83 -9.22
N THR A 188 4.35 5.92 -8.31
CA THR A 188 5.56 6.73 -8.55
C THR A 188 6.33 6.15 -9.72
N GLY A 189 6.53 6.96 -10.78
CA GLY A 189 7.21 6.53 -11.99
C GLY A 189 8.67 6.12 -11.76
N PRO A 190 9.22 5.26 -12.64
CA PRO A 190 10.57 4.71 -12.48
C PRO A 190 11.66 5.78 -12.47
N GLU A 191 11.53 6.85 -13.26
CA GLU A 191 12.48 7.95 -13.30
C GLU A 191 12.59 8.64 -11.94
N ARG A 192 11.43 8.91 -11.30
CA ARG A 192 11.40 9.53 -9.98
C ARG A 192 11.93 8.61 -8.89
N LEU A 193 11.61 7.32 -8.96
CA LEU A 193 12.19 6.31 -8.07
C LEU A 193 13.73 6.28 -8.21
N THR A 194 14.24 6.25 -9.45
CA THR A 194 15.67 6.25 -9.75
C THR A 194 16.36 7.49 -9.17
N GLU A 195 15.79 8.67 -9.37
CA GLU A 195 16.32 9.93 -8.85
C GLU A 195 16.45 9.89 -7.31
N ILE A 196 15.37 9.49 -6.61
CA ILE A 196 15.35 9.39 -5.15
C ILE A 196 16.39 8.38 -4.67
N LEU A 197 16.43 7.18 -5.25
CA LEU A 197 17.36 6.14 -4.85
C LEU A 197 18.82 6.56 -5.05
N ARG A 198 19.16 7.27 -6.13
CA ARG A 198 20.50 7.82 -6.35
C ARG A 198 20.94 8.77 -5.25
N GLN A 199 20.03 9.63 -4.76
CA GLN A 199 20.33 10.57 -3.68
C GLN A 199 20.71 9.87 -2.38
N TYR A 200 20.06 8.73 -2.07
CA TYR A 200 20.35 7.96 -0.85
C TYR A 200 21.55 7.00 -1.01
N LEU A 201 21.81 6.52 -2.24
CA LEU A 201 23.00 5.70 -2.51
C LEU A 201 24.29 6.50 -2.42
N ALA A 202 24.25 7.82 -2.65
CA ALA A 202 25.41 8.71 -2.60
C ALA A 202 25.81 9.12 -1.17
N LYS A 203 24.98 8.81 -0.17
CA LYS A 203 25.25 9.07 1.25
C LYS A 203 25.91 7.88 1.93
#